data_823e55809932a3d66fec70f9bc740829
#
_entry.id   823e55809932a3d66fec70f9bc740829
#
_cell.length_a   1.000
_cell.length_b   1.000
_cell.length_c   1.000
_cell.angle_alpha   90.00
_cell.angle_beta   90.00
_cell.angle_gamma   90.00
#
_symmetry.space_group_name_H-M   'P 1'
#
loop_
_entity.id
_entity.type
_entity.pdbx_description
1 polymer ?
#
loop_
_entity_poly.entity_id
_entity_poly.type
_entity_poly.pdbx_seq_one_letter_code
_entity_poly.pdbx_strand_id
1 'polypeptide(L)'
;MRVGCIGLGDIAQKGYLPVLMARPGLEPHLHTRTPATLQRVADTYRLPAAQRHADLDSLLAAGLDAAFVHASTSAHPGLVTRLIEAGVPTYVDKPLAYHLADSERLVRLAEERGVSLMVGFNRRYAPGYAQCLDHPRELILLQKNRVGLAEDPRTLVLDDFIHVVDTLRFLAPGPVDHIDVRARIRDGLMHHVVLHLSGDGFTALGVMNRMSGSTEEVLEVSGQDTKRQVLNLAEVVDHKGQPSVRRRGDWVPVARQRGIEQITDAFLDAVRAGRRIGAEDPLRTHELCERVVRDALESAGLPADPAAGPAARPSAGPAARPTAGPSAV
;
A
#
# COMPACT_ATOMS: atom_id res chain seq x y z
N MET A 1 -8.19 -15.08 -18.97
CA MET A 1 -7.76 -15.21 -17.56
C MET A 1 -8.88 -14.74 -16.66
N ARG A 2 -9.42 -15.63 -15.82
CA ARG A 2 -10.47 -15.32 -14.84
C ARG A 2 -9.84 -14.73 -13.59
N VAL A 3 -10.25 -13.50 -13.24
CA VAL A 3 -9.64 -12.75 -12.15
C VAL A 3 -10.68 -12.37 -11.12
N GLY A 4 -10.55 -12.91 -9.91
CA GLY A 4 -11.39 -12.55 -8.76
C GLY A 4 -11.01 -11.17 -8.21
N CYS A 5 -12.01 -10.29 -8.00
CA CYS A 5 -11.84 -9.00 -7.32
C CYS A 5 -12.68 -9.01 -6.05
N ILE A 6 -12.02 -9.09 -4.89
CA ILE A 6 -12.64 -9.28 -3.58
C ILE A 6 -12.52 -7.98 -2.77
N GLY A 7 -13.67 -7.43 -2.36
CA GLY A 7 -13.73 -6.12 -1.71
C GLY A 7 -13.78 -4.97 -2.72
N LEU A 8 -14.96 -4.35 -2.81
CA LEU A 8 -15.24 -3.29 -3.79
C LEU A 8 -15.33 -1.92 -3.11
N GLY A 9 -14.37 -1.64 -2.23
CA GLY A 9 -14.22 -0.36 -1.54
C GLY A 9 -13.60 0.74 -2.41
N ASP A 10 -13.26 1.86 -1.79
CA ASP A 10 -12.72 3.05 -2.47
C ASP A 10 -11.48 2.76 -3.30
N ILE A 11 -10.50 2.05 -2.73
CA ILE A 11 -9.24 1.76 -3.43
C ILE A 11 -9.46 0.84 -4.63
N ALA A 12 -10.33 -0.16 -4.49
CA ALA A 12 -10.70 -1.03 -5.60
C ALA A 12 -11.35 -0.21 -6.73
N GLN A 13 -12.37 0.60 -6.43
CA GLN A 13 -13.11 1.36 -7.42
C GLN A 13 -12.31 2.49 -8.09
N LYS A 14 -11.44 3.17 -7.33
CA LYS A 14 -10.66 4.32 -7.83
C LYS A 14 -9.33 3.92 -8.44
N GLY A 15 -8.72 2.83 -7.99
CA GLY A 15 -7.38 2.41 -8.35
C GLY A 15 -7.33 1.17 -9.24
N TYR A 16 -7.86 0.06 -8.77
CA TYR A 16 -7.61 -1.25 -9.39
C TYR A 16 -8.65 -1.64 -10.44
N LEU A 17 -9.95 -1.47 -10.17
CA LEU A 17 -10.98 -1.87 -11.14
C LEU A 17 -10.85 -1.16 -12.50
N PRO A 18 -10.59 0.16 -12.58
CA PRO A 18 -10.36 0.81 -13.87
C PRO A 18 -9.21 0.18 -14.67
N VAL A 19 -8.14 -0.25 -13.99
CA VAL A 19 -7.00 -0.92 -14.60
C VAL A 19 -7.37 -2.32 -15.08
N LEU A 20 -7.98 -3.13 -14.21
CA LEU A 20 -8.36 -4.52 -14.51
C LEU A 20 -9.42 -4.61 -15.62
N MET A 21 -10.44 -3.75 -15.59
CA MET A 21 -11.52 -3.73 -16.58
C MET A 21 -11.07 -3.27 -17.97
N ALA A 22 -9.96 -2.52 -18.04
CA ALA A 22 -9.39 -2.06 -19.31
C ALA A 22 -8.40 -3.06 -19.93
N ARG A 23 -8.04 -4.17 -19.22
CA ARG A 23 -7.05 -5.14 -19.72
C ARG A 23 -7.69 -6.16 -20.68
N PRO A 24 -7.20 -6.29 -21.91
CA PRO A 24 -7.67 -7.31 -22.84
C PRO A 24 -7.43 -8.73 -22.30
N GLY A 25 -8.37 -9.63 -22.53
CA GLY A 25 -8.25 -11.03 -22.16
C GLY A 25 -8.40 -11.33 -20.67
N LEU A 26 -8.79 -10.34 -19.85
CA LEU A 26 -9.25 -10.58 -18.49
C LEU A 26 -10.78 -10.80 -18.47
N GLU A 27 -11.19 -11.72 -17.62
CA GLU A 27 -12.59 -11.99 -17.27
C GLU A 27 -12.75 -11.72 -15.75
N PRO A 28 -13.17 -10.50 -15.37
CA PRO A 28 -13.27 -10.11 -13.97
C PRO A 28 -14.48 -10.77 -13.31
N HIS A 29 -14.28 -11.34 -12.13
CA HIS A 29 -15.32 -11.90 -11.27
C HIS A 29 -15.34 -11.10 -9.96
N LEU A 30 -16.48 -10.50 -9.60
CA LEU A 30 -16.61 -9.59 -8.46
C LEU A 30 -17.24 -10.26 -7.25
N HIS A 31 -16.66 -10.00 -6.07
CA HIS A 31 -17.24 -10.35 -4.79
C HIS A 31 -17.09 -9.22 -3.77
N THR A 32 -18.15 -8.93 -3.03
CA THR A 32 -18.14 -8.09 -1.82
C THR A 32 -19.30 -8.45 -0.92
N ARG A 33 -19.15 -8.22 0.38
CA ARG A 33 -20.18 -8.53 1.39
C ARG A 33 -21.48 -7.73 1.24
N THR A 34 -21.43 -6.57 0.57
CA THR A 34 -22.58 -5.67 0.43
C THR A 34 -23.24 -5.86 -0.93
N PRO A 35 -24.42 -6.50 -1.02
CA PRO A 35 -25.10 -6.81 -2.30
C PRO A 35 -25.35 -5.57 -3.16
N ALA A 36 -25.76 -4.46 -2.56
CA ALA A 36 -26.00 -3.21 -3.29
C ALA A 36 -24.72 -2.66 -3.93
N THR A 37 -23.55 -2.79 -3.26
CA THR A 37 -22.27 -2.40 -3.84
C THR A 37 -21.87 -3.33 -4.98
N LEU A 38 -22.05 -4.64 -4.82
CA LEU A 38 -21.80 -5.62 -5.87
C LEU A 38 -22.60 -5.27 -7.14
N GLN A 39 -23.92 -5.10 -6.97
CA GLN A 39 -24.83 -4.79 -8.06
C GLN A 39 -24.40 -3.49 -8.78
N ARG A 40 -24.24 -2.40 -8.03
CA ARG A 40 -23.87 -1.10 -8.58
C ARG A 40 -22.55 -1.12 -9.34
N VAL A 41 -21.51 -1.75 -8.78
CA VAL A 41 -20.19 -1.83 -9.42
C VAL A 41 -20.24 -2.73 -10.67
N ALA A 42 -20.89 -3.89 -10.58
CA ALA A 42 -21.06 -4.79 -11.72
C ALA A 42 -21.83 -4.14 -12.87
N ASP A 43 -22.88 -3.36 -12.57
CA ASP A 43 -23.66 -2.62 -13.58
C ASP A 43 -22.82 -1.50 -14.21
N THR A 44 -21.99 -0.79 -13.44
CA THR A 44 -21.07 0.22 -13.95
C THR A 44 -20.17 -0.35 -15.05
N TYR A 45 -19.65 -1.56 -14.86
CA TYR A 45 -18.80 -2.25 -15.83
C TYR A 45 -19.54 -3.21 -16.76
N ARG A 46 -20.90 -3.27 -16.69
CA ARG A 46 -21.76 -4.13 -17.52
C ARG A 46 -21.40 -5.62 -17.44
N LEU A 47 -20.97 -6.07 -16.25
CA LEU A 47 -20.60 -7.47 -16.06
C LEU A 47 -21.86 -8.36 -16.04
N PRO A 48 -21.83 -9.53 -16.69
CA PRO A 48 -22.95 -10.48 -16.66
C PRO A 48 -23.15 -11.08 -15.26
N ALA A 49 -24.32 -11.65 -15.01
CA ALA A 49 -24.65 -12.26 -13.73
C ALA A 49 -23.66 -13.36 -13.28
N ALA A 50 -23.14 -14.13 -14.23
CA ALA A 50 -22.17 -15.18 -13.95
C ALA A 50 -20.82 -14.69 -13.40
N GLN A 51 -20.55 -13.38 -13.45
CA GLN A 51 -19.33 -12.75 -12.92
C GLN A 51 -19.60 -12.00 -11.59
N ARG A 52 -20.78 -12.17 -10.98
CA ARG A 52 -21.20 -11.51 -9.72
C ARG A 52 -21.43 -12.58 -8.65
N HIS A 53 -20.61 -12.57 -7.62
CA HIS A 53 -20.59 -13.61 -6.61
C HIS A 53 -21.03 -13.07 -5.24
N ALA A 54 -22.06 -13.66 -4.66
CA ALA A 54 -22.61 -13.28 -3.36
C ALA A 54 -21.69 -13.69 -2.20
N ASP A 55 -20.93 -14.78 -2.39
CA ASP A 55 -20.03 -15.35 -1.41
C ASP A 55 -18.71 -15.81 -2.05
N LEU A 56 -17.73 -16.13 -1.19
CA LEU A 56 -16.40 -16.56 -1.63
C LEU A 56 -16.44 -17.97 -2.27
N ASP A 57 -17.35 -18.84 -1.85
CA ASP A 57 -17.46 -20.19 -2.38
C ASP A 57 -17.88 -20.20 -3.83
N SER A 58 -18.90 -19.42 -4.17
CA SER A 58 -19.34 -19.23 -5.56
C SER A 58 -18.26 -18.56 -6.42
N LEU A 59 -17.48 -17.64 -5.86
CA LEU A 59 -16.35 -17.03 -6.56
C LEU A 59 -15.26 -18.06 -6.84
N LEU A 60 -14.86 -18.88 -5.87
CA LEU A 60 -13.85 -19.93 -6.04
C LEU A 60 -14.32 -21.02 -7.04
N ALA A 61 -15.59 -21.37 -7.00
CA ALA A 61 -16.19 -22.33 -7.95
C ALA A 61 -16.15 -21.85 -9.42
N ALA A 62 -15.94 -20.55 -9.67
CA ALA A 62 -15.75 -20.04 -11.04
C ALA A 62 -14.41 -20.43 -11.65
N GLY A 63 -13.48 -21.00 -10.90
CA GLY A 63 -12.17 -21.47 -11.39
C GLY A 63 -11.24 -20.29 -11.74
N LEU A 64 -10.80 -19.56 -10.72
CA LEU A 64 -9.97 -18.36 -10.88
C LEU A 64 -8.52 -18.72 -11.26
N ASP A 65 -7.96 -17.95 -12.17
CA ASP A 65 -6.52 -17.97 -12.49
C ASP A 65 -5.72 -17.08 -11.53
N ALA A 66 -6.35 -16.04 -10.97
CA ALA A 66 -5.76 -15.10 -10.02
C ALA A 66 -6.84 -14.38 -9.20
N ALA A 67 -6.48 -13.83 -8.04
CA ALA A 67 -7.36 -13.01 -7.23
C ALA A 67 -6.69 -11.73 -6.73
N PHE A 68 -7.46 -10.65 -6.65
CA PHE A 68 -7.12 -9.37 -6.03
C PHE A 68 -7.99 -9.15 -4.80
N VAL A 69 -7.36 -8.95 -3.65
CA VAL A 69 -8.04 -8.72 -2.36
C VAL A 69 -7.86 -7.26 -1.94
N HIS A 70 -8.97 -6.51 -1.94
CA HIS A 70 -9.07 -5.10 -1.53
C HIS A 70 -10.11 -4.92 -0.42
N ALA A 71 -10.40 -5.98 0.31
CA ALA A 71 -11.28 -5.96 1.48
C ALA A 71 -10.66 -5.15 2.63
N SER A 72 -11.38 -5.00 3.74
CA SER A 72 -10.79 -4.44 4.97
C SER A 72 -9.64 -5.33 5.46
N THR A 73 -8.58 -4.74 5.97
CA THR A 73 -7.39 -5.44 6.47
C THR A 73 -7.73 -6.57 7.45
N SER A 74 -8.74 -6.37 8.30
CA SER A 74 -9.22 -7.40 9.25
C SER A 74 -9.77 -8.66 8.57
N ALA A 75 -10.19 -8.58 7.31
CA ALA A 75 -10.70 -9.72 6.55
C ALA A 75 -9.58 -10.42 5.73
N HIS A 76 -8.43 -9.79 5.55
CA HIS A 76 -7.34 -10.34 4.73
C HIS A 76 -6.92 -11.75 5.18
N PRO A 77 -6.66 -12.01 6.50
CA PRO A 77 -6.18 -13.33 6.91
C PRO A 77 -7.11 -14.47 6.48
N GLY A 78 -8.42 -14.32 6.68
CA GLY A 78 -9.40 -15.34 6.30
C GLY A 78 -9.55 -15.52 4.79
N LEU A 79 -9.61 -14.41 4.04
CA LEU A 79 -9.76 -14.43 2.59
C LEU A 79 -8.52 -15.01 1.90
N VAL A 80 -7.33 -14.54 2.29
CA VAL A 80 -6.04 -14.97 1.70
C VAL A 80 -5.76 -16.44 2.00
N THR A 81 -6.04 -16.90 3.23
CA THR A 81 -5.93 -18.33 3.57
C THR A 81 -6.74 -19.19 2.62
N ARG A 82 -8.02 -18.86 2.41
CA ARG A 82 -8.90 -19.65 1.53
C ARG A 82 -8.47 -19.63 0.07
N LEU A 83 -7.97 -18.50 -0.44
CA LEU A 83 -7.45 -18.40 -1.79
C LEU A 83 -6.20 -19.26 -1.97
N ILE A 84 -5.25 -19.20 -1.03
CA ILE A 84 -4.02 -20.01 -1.06
C ILE A 84 -4.36 -21.50 -0.97
N GLU A 85 -5.28 -21.90 -0.08
CA GLU A 85 -5.74 -23.30 0.05
C GLU A 85 -6.41 -23.80 -1.24
N ALA A 86 -7.09 -22.93 -1.97
CA ALA A 86 -7.66 -23.23 -3.29
C ALA A 86 -6.64 -23.19 -4.43
N GLY A 87 -5.35 -22.92 -4.15
CA GLY A 87 -4.30 -22.84 -5.15
C GLY A 87 -4.33 -21.59 -6.03
N VAL A 88 -5.07 -20.54 -5.64
CA VAL A 88 -5.27 -19.33 -6.42
C VAL A 88 -4.16 -18.32 -6.15
N PRO A 89 -3.32 -17.95 -7.15
CA PRO A 89 -2.38 -16.84 -7.05
C PRO A 89 -3.07 -15.57 -6.55
N THR A 90 -2.54 -14.99 -5.48
CA THR A 90 -3.24 -13.93 -4.75
C THR A 90 -2.41 -12.65 -4.67
N TYR A 91 -2.99 -11.56 -5.14
CA TYR A 91 -2.60 -10.19 -4.82
C TYR A 91 -3.44 -9.70 -3.66
N VAL A 92 -2.83 -9.14 -2.64
CA VAL A 92 -3.53 -8.55 -1.49
C VAL A 92 -3.06 -7.12 -1.26
N ASP A 93 -4.00 -6.20 -1.02
CA ASP A 93 -3.64 -4.82 -0.67
C ASP A 93 -2.86 -4.77 0.66
N LYS A 94 -2.02 -3.77 0.83
CA LYS A 94 -1.29 -3.55 2.07
C LYS A 94 -2.24 -3.05 3.19
N PRO A 95 -1.95 -3.35 4.45
CA PRO A 95 -1.02 -4.38 4.93
C PRO A 95 -1.57 -5.79 4.68
N LEU A 96 -0.70 -6.78 4.69
CA LEU A 96 -1.11 -8.18 4.58
C LEU A 96 -2.04 -8.58 5.74
N ALA A 97 -1.70 -8.16 6.96
CA ALA A 97 -2.54 -8.25 8.16
C ALA A 97 -2.15 -7.16 9.17
N TYR A 98 -3.01 -6.92 10.18
CA TYR A 98 -2.68 -6.00 11.28
C TYR A 98 -1.71 -6.61 12.31
N HIS A 99 -1.64 -7.92 12.43
CA HIS A 99 -0.76 -8.62 13.36
C HIS A 99 0.32 -9.37 12.59
N LEU A 100 1.56 -9.25 13.06
CA LEU A 100 2.72 -9.89 12.43
C LEU A 100 2.54 -11.41 12.34
N ALA A 101 2.04 -12.05 13.39
CA ALA A 101 1.82 -13.50 13.42
C ALA A 101 0.88 -14.00 12.31
N ASP A 102 -0.15 -13.20 11.94
CA ASP A 102 -1.01 -13.53 10.81
C ASP A 102 -0.27 -13.38 9.48
N SER A 103 0.55 -12.33 9.33
CA SER A 103 1.36 -12.12 8.13
C SER A 103 2.37 -13.26 7.94
N GLU A 104 3.08 -13.67 9.00
CA GLU A 104 4.01 -14.81 8.99
C GLU A 104 3.31 -16.11 8.61
N ARG A 105 2.12 -16.37 9.19
CA ARG A 105 1.32 -17.56 8.90
C ARG A 105 0.91 -17.60 7.42
N LEU A 106 0.47 -16.48 6.85
CA LEU A 106 0.04 -16.41 5.46
C LEU A 106 1.20 -16.59 4.48
N VAL A 107 2.36 -15.99 4.77
CA VAL A 107 3.57 -16.14 3.94
C VAL A 107 4.03 -17.60 3.96
N ARG A 108 4.12 -18.21 5.13
CA ARG A 108 4.47 -19.63 5.27
C ARG A 108 3.49 -20.54 4.54
N LEU A 109 2.18 -20.32 4.68
CA LEU A 109 1.16 -21.10 3.98
C LEU A 109 1.30 -21.01 2.46
N ALA A 110 1.56 -19.79 1.94
CA ALA A 110 1.77 -19.57 0.51
C ALA A 110 3.03 -20.32 0.01
N GLU A 111 4.09 -20.31 0.81
CA GLU A 111 5.32 -21.04 0.53
C GLU A 111 5.11 -22.57 0.53
N GLU A 112 4.50 -23.12 1.58
CA GLU A 112 4.19 -24.54 1.70
C GLU A 112 3.30 -25.07 0.57
N ARG A 113 2.35 -24.24 0.10
CA ARG A 113 1.44 -24.59 -1.00
C ARG A 113 2.00 -24.27 -2.38
N GLY A 114 3.14 -23.63 -2.50
CA GLY A 114 3.73 -23.20 -3.76
C GLY A 114 2.89 -22.16 -4.52
N VAL A 115 2.02 -21.42 -3.81
CA VAL A 115 1.10 -20.43 -4.40
C VAL A 115 1.73 -19.03 -4.34
N SER A 116 1.56 -18.25 -5.41
CA SER A 116 2.01 -16.85 -5.42
C SER A 116 1.21 -16.00 -4.45
N LEU A 117 1.92 -15.20 -3.64
CA LEU A 117 1.35 -14.18 -2.77
C LEU A 117 2.07 -12.85 -2.98
N MET A 118 1.39 -11.85 -3.53
CA MET A 118 1.93 -10.51 -3.75
C MET A 118 1.24 -9.49 -2.84
N VAL A 119 2.01 -8.75 -2.06
CA VAL A 119 1.49 -7.65 -1.25
C VAL A 119 1.56 -6.34 -2.01
N GLY A 120 0.52 -5.53 -1.94
CA GLY A 120 0.27 -4.33 -2.73
C GLY A 120 1.14 -3.12 -2.40
N PHE A 121 2.46 -3.26 -2.36
CA PHE A 121 3.41 -2.16 -2.19
C PHE A 121 3.61 -1.37 -3.48
N ASN A 122 2.56 -0.72 -3.91
CA ASN A 122 2.49 -0.01 -5.19
C ASN A 122 3.53 1.11 -5.35
N ARG A 123 4.06 1.70 -4.26
CA ARG A 123 5.10 2.76 -4.33
C ARG A 123 6.37 2.27 -5.02
N ARG A 124 6.76 1.02 -4.83
CA ARG A 124 7.91 0.40 -5.52
C ARG A 124 7.80 0.48 -7.04
N TYR A 125 6.57 0.54 -7.55
CA TYR A 125 6.23 0.56 -8.98
C TYR A 125 5.85 1.96 -9.48
N ALA A 126 5.72 2.95 -8.59
CA ALA A 126 5.46 4.33 -8.99
C ALA A 126 6.67 4.87 -9.78
N PRO A 127 6.47 5.39 -11.02
CA PRO A 127 7.60 5.72 -11.90
C PRO A 127 8.63 6.67 -11.26
N GLY A 128 8.18 7.69 -10.53
CA GLY A 128 9.09 8.62 -9.84
C GLY A 128 9.94 7.95 -8.77
N TYR A 129 9.38 6.97 -8.04
CA TYR A 129 10.09 6.24 -6.98
C TYR A 129 10.99 5.14 -7.56
N ALA A 130 10.50 4.37 -8.51
CA ALA A 130 11.29 3.32 -9.17
C ALA A 130 12.57 3.90 -9.81
N GLN A 131 12.46 5.06 -10.47
CA GLN A 131 13.60 5.75 -11.07
C GLN A 131 14.62 6.28 -10.04
N CYS A 132 14.29 6.35 -8.75
CA CYS A 132 15.27 6.69 -7.71
C CYS A 132 16.32 5.59 -7.50
N LEU A 133 16.07 4.35 -7.94
CA LEU A 133 17.06 3.26 -7.90
C LEU A 133 18.29 3.54 -8.77
N ASP A 134 18.14 4.36 -9.81
CA ASP A 134 19.22 4.75 -10.73
C ASP A 134 20.05 5.94 -10.20
N HIS A 135 19.70 6.49 -9.04
CA HIS A 135 20.39 7.61 -8.41
C HIS A 135 21.28 7.17 -7.25
N PRO A 136 22.33 7.94 -6.92
CA PRO A 136 23.01 7.83 -5.64
C PRO A 136 22.02 7.99 -4.49
N ARG A 137 22.10 7.11 -3.48
CA ARG A 137 21.16 7.04 -2.35
C ARG A 137 21.89 7.00 -1.01
N GLU A 138 22.92 7.86 -0.89
CA GLU A 138 23.67 8.02 0.36
C GLU A 138 22.80 8.63 1.45
N LEU A 139 21.88 9.53 1.08
CA LEU A 139 20.85 10.07 1.96
C LEU A 139 19.46 9.90 1.30
N ILE A 140 18.53 9.32 2.04
CA ILE A 140 17.14 9.10 1.64
C ILE A 140 16.24 9.78 2.67
N LEU A 141 15.39 10.72 2.24
CA LEU A 141 14.41 11.39 3.10
C LEU A 141 13.01 11.18 2.53
N LEU A 142 12.11 10.62 3.31
CA LEU A 142 10.71 10.46 2.90
C LEU A 142 9.79 11.04 3.96
N GLN A 143 9.09 12.09 3.60
CA GLN A 143 8.07 12.72 4.44
C GLN A 143 6.67 12.47 3.86
N LYS A 144 5.75 12.01 4.73
CA LYS A 144 4.37 11.79 4.37
C LYS A 144 3.46 12.33 5.46
N ASN A 145 2.81 13.45 5.19
CA ASN A 145 2.04 14.21 6.15
C ASN A 145 0.53 14.14 5.90
N ARG A 146 -0.25 14.37 6.96
CA ARG A 146 -1.72 14.49 6.93
C ARG A 146 -2.17 15.63 7.84
N VAL A 147 -3.33 16.18 7.55
CA VAL A 147 -3.95 17.25 8.35
C VAL A 147 -4.95 16.65 9.33
N GLY A 148 -4.74 16.88 10.63
CA GLY A 148 -5.74 16.59 11.68
C GLY A 148 -6.19 15.13 11.77
N LEU A 149 -5.29 14.15 11.56
CA LEU A 149 -5.61 12.73 11.49
C LEU A 149 -4.79 11.87 12.47
N ALA A 150 -4.58 12.33 13.73
CA ALA A 150 -3.99 11.47 14.76
C ALA A 150 -4.81 10.17 14.89
N GLU A 151 -4.13 9.04 15.08
CA GLU A 151 -4.74 7.71 15.01
C GLU A 151 -4.09 6.77 16.02
N ASP A 152 -4.74 5.66 16.33
CA ASP A 152 -4.13 4.54 17.06
C ASP A 152 -2.77 4.16 16.44
N PRO A 153 -1.72 3.93 17.26
CA PRO A 153 -0.37 3.69 16.76
C PRO A 153 -0.28 2.53 15.76
N ARG A 154 -0.92 1.39 16.01
CA ARG A 154 -0.89 0.23 15.12
C ARG A 154 -1.61 0.53 13.81
N THR A 155 -2.79 1.13 13.89
CA THR A 155 -3.57 1.54 12.73
C THR A 155 -2.80 2.55 11.87
N LEU A 156 -2.21 3.59 12.49
CA LEU A 156 -1.41 4.57 11.76
C LEU A 156 -0.23 3.92 11.04
N VAL A 157 0.52 3.07 11.75
CA VAL A 157 1.72 2.45 11.17
C VAL A 157 1.36 1.50 10.04
N LEU A 158 0.39 0.62 10.21
CA LEU A 158 0.06 -0.40 9.21
C LEU A 158 -0.84 0.10 8.08
N ASP A 159 -1.72 1.10 8.33
CA ASP A 159 -2.57 1.63 7.26
C ASP A 159 -1.89 2.71 6.40
N ASP A 160 -0.95 3.48 6.96
CA ASP A 160 -0.39 4.63 6.22
C ASP A 160 1.14 4.72 6.28
N PHE A 161 1.77 4.58 7.46
CA PHE A 161 3.23 4.69 7.59
C PHE A 161 3.98 3.51 6.96
N ILE A 162 3.34 2.37 6.80
CA ILE A 162 3.89 1.20 6.08
C ILE A 162 4.41 1.55 4.69
N HIS A 163 3.80 2.52 4.01
CA HIS A 163 4.30 3.01 2.73
C HIS A 163 5.67 3.69 2.85
N VAL A 164 5.91 4.41 3.96
CA VAL A 164 7.19 5.04 4.26
C VAL A 164 8.21 3.96 4.58
N VAL A 165 7.87 3.05 5.49
CA VAL A 165 8.74 1.93 5.89
C VAL A 165 9.17 1.09 4.68
N ASP A 166 8.20 0.71 3.84
CA ASP A 166 8.46 -0.08 2.64
C ASP A 166 9.33 0.67 1.63
N THR A 167 9.06 1.95 1.40
CA THR A 167 9.84 2.77 0.45
C THR A 167 11.29 2.94 0.91
N LEU A 168 11.52 3.19 2.21
CA LEU A 168 12.90 3.29 2.73
C LEU A 168 13.65 1.97 2.56
N ARG A 169 13.03 0.83 2.87
CA ARG A 169 13.62 -0.49 2.64
C ARG A 169 13.91 -0.76 1.17
N PHE A 170 12.98 -0.42 0.29
CA PHE A 170 13.10 -0.59 -1.16
C PHE A 170 14.26 0.23 -1.76
N LEU A 171 14.46 1.44 -1.23
CA LEU A 171 15.50 2.34 -1.73
C LEU A 171 16.86 2.18 -1.03
N ALA A 172 16.92 1.51 0.12
CA ALA A 172 18.17 1.24 0.82
C ALA A 172 19.17 0.54 -0.11
N PRO A 173 20.38 1.08 -0.31
CA PRO A 173 21.35 0.49 -1.24
C PRO A 173 22.06 -0.76 -0.70
N GLY A 174 21.90 -1.06 0.60
CA GLY A 174 22.52 -2.18 1.28
C GLY A 174 21.74 -2.64 2.52
N PRO A 175 22.32 -3.55 3.30
CA PRO A 175 21.73 -4.00 4.57
C PRO A 175 21.52 -2.84 5.54
N VAL A 176 20.47 -2.94 6.36
CA VAL A 176 20.21 -1.99 7.44
C VAL A 176 20.84 -2.54 8.73
N ASP A 177 21.80 -1.79 9.29
CA ASP A 177 22.54 -2.17 10.49
C ASP A 177 22.00 -1.50 11.74
N HIS A 178 21.40 -0.31 11.59
CA HIS A 178 20.84 0.46 12.69
C HIS A 178 19.42 0.93 12.41
N ILE A 179 18.57 0.84 13.44
CA ILE A 179 17.16 1.25 13.39
C ILE A 179 16.85 2.02 14.67
N ASP A 180 16.41 3.27 14.54
CA ASP A 180 15.89 4.10 15.64
C ASP A 180 14.50 4.63 15.31
N VAL A 181 13.63 4.67 16.34
CA VAL A 181 12.24 5.12 16.20
C VAL A 181 11.99 6.22 17.23
N ARG A 182 11.38 7.31 16.77
CA ARG A 182 10.87 8.38 17.63
C ARG A 182 9.41 8.65 17.30
N ALA A 183 8.56 8.70 18.30
CA ALA A 183 7.15 8.98 18.12
C ALA A 183 6.62 9.93 19.19
N ARG A 184 5.55 10.64 18.88
CA ARG A 184 4.76 11.37 19.85
C ARG A 184 3.36 10.79 19.92
N ILE A 185 3.03 10.23 21.06
CA ILE A 185 1.69 9.72 21.38
C ILE A 185 1.08 10.63 22.46
N ARG A 186 -0.17 11.04 22.26
CA ARG A 186 -0.98 11.80 23.21
C ARG A 186 -2.37 11.19 23.27
N ASP A 187 -2.88 10.99 24.48
CA ASP A 187 -4.23 10.44 24.69
C ASP A 187 -4.46 9.11 23.91
N GLY A 188 -3.41 8.26 23.84
CA GLY A 188 -3.43 7.00 23.10
C GLY A 188 -3.31 7.14 21.56
N LEU A 189 -3.28 8.35 21.02
CA LEU A 189 -3.19 8.61 19.59
C LEU A 189 -1.79 9.06 19.18
N MET A 190 -1.24 8.47 18.12
CA MET A 190 0.05 8.86 17.53
C MET A 190 -0.13 10.08 16.63
N HIS A 191 0.60 11.14 16.97
CA HIS A 191 0.61 12.42 16.26
C HIS A 191 1.67 12.47 15.17
N HIS A 192 2.87 11.96 15.47
CA HIS A 192 3.92 11.79 14.49
C HIS A 192 4.82 10.62 14.85
N VAL A 193 5.52 10.13 13.82
CA VAL A 193 6.54 9.08 13.94
C VAL A 193 7.70 9.41 13.00
N VAL A 194 8.91 9.13 13.47
CA VAL A 194 10.16 9.20 12.71
C VAL A 194 10.83 7.85 12.79
N LEU A 195 11.23 7.31 11.64
CA LEU A 195 12.03 6.11 11.49
C LEU A 195 13.37 6.49 10.89
N HIS A 196 14.45 6.14 11.57
CA HIS A 196 15.81 6.24 11.07
C HIS A 196 16.33 4.83 10.79
N LEU A 197 16.81 4.63 9.57
CA LEU A 197 17.52 3.44 9.13
C LEU A 197 18.91 3.86 8.64
N SER A 198 19.95 3.11 8.97
CA SER A 198 21.25 3.31 8.37
C SER A 198 22.00 2.00 8.19
N GLY A 199 22.96 2.00 7.28
CA GLY A 199 23.87 0.92 6.97
C GLY A 199 25.14 1.49 6.34
N ASP A 200 26.01 0.61 5.84
CA ASP A 200 27.25 1.06 5.21
C ASP A 200 26.95 1.98 4.01
N GLY A 201 27.46 3.20 4.10
CA GLY A 201 27.35 4.21 3.03
C GLY A 201 25.98 4.86 2.84
N PHE A 202 24.98 4.64 3.72
CA PHE A 202 23.69 5.32 3.60
C PHE A 202 23.00 5.63 4.93
N THR A 203 22.15 6.65 4.87
CA THR A 203 21.19 7.01 5.92
C THR A 203 19.82 7.25 5.30
N ALA A 204 18.77 6.70 5.89
CA ALA A 204 17.39 6.86 5.45
C ALA A 204 16.48 7.32 6.59
N LEU A 205 15.76 8.43 6.39
CA LEU A 205 14.83 9.00 7.36
C LEU A 205 13.41 8.99 6.79
N GLY A 206 12.48 8.37 7.50
CA GLY A 206 11.06 8.38 7.20
C GLY A 206 10.28 9.13 8.26
N VAL A 207 9.47 10.08 7.84
CA VAL A 207 8.68 10.93 8.73
C VAL A 207 7.21 10.88 8.35
N MET A 208 6.33 10.72 9.33
CA MET A 208 4.91 10.98 9.18
C MET A 208 4.43 11.90 10.29
N ASN A 209 3.88 13.05 9.91
CA ASN A 209 3.17 13.95 10.82
C ASN A 209 1.68 13.95 10.47
N ARG A 210 0.86 13.47 11.39
CA ARG A 210 -0.61 13.38 11.24
C ARG A 210 -1.33 14.64 11.69
N MET A 211 -0.59 15.57 12.27
CA MET A 211 -1.06 16.90 12.72
C MET A 211 -0.36 18.02 11.95
N SER A 212 -0.05 17.77 10.67
CA SER A 212 0.59 18.74 9.79
C SER A 212 -0.40 19.79 9.27
N GLY A 213 0.11 20.93 8.84
CA GLY A 213 -0.67 21.95 8.11
C GLY A 213 -0.94 21.58 6.65
N SER A 214 -0.32 20.48 6.13
CA SER A 214 -0.47 20.03 4.75
C SER A 214 -0.67 18.51 4.65
N THR A 215 -1.32 18.08 3.56
CA THR A 215 -1.32 16.67 3.13
C THR A 215 -0.36 16.54 1.96
N GLU A 216 0.77 15.86 2.18
CA GLU A 216 1.86 15.78 1.21
C GLU A 216 2.62 14.45 1.33
N GLU A 217 3.33 14.09 0.25
CA GLU A 217 4.27 12.98 0.22
C GLU A 217 5.50 13.43 -0.59
N VAL A 218 6.66 13.58 0.08
CA VAL A 218 7.90 14.10 -0.52
C VAL A 218 9.02 13.09 -0.26
N LEU A 219 9.56 12.55 -1.35
CA LEU A 219 10.75 11.70 -1.33
C LEU A 219 11.94 12.50 -1.86
N GLU A 220 13.07 12.42 -1.18
CA GLU A 220 14.36 12.93 -1.65
C GLU A 220 15.41 11.81 -1.57
N VAL A 221 16.18 11.66 -2.63
CA VAL A 221 17.41 10.83 -2.65
C VAL A 221 18.57 11.67 -3.12
N SER A 222 19.71 11.56 -2.45
CA SER A 222 20.90 12.36 -2.76
C SER A 222 22.19 11.63 -2.47
N GLY A 223 23.26 12.08 -3.14
CA GLY A 223 24.63 11.62 -3.04
C GLY A 223 25.42 12.05 -4.29
N GLN A 224 26.75 12.07 -4.21
CA GLN A 224 27.65 12.35 -5.33
C GLN A 224 27.26 13.61 -6.13
N ASP A 225 27.00 14.71 -5.42
CA ASP A 225 26.62 16.03 -5.98
C ASP A 225 25.33 16.02 -6.81
N THR A 226 24.45 15.03 -6.61
CA THR A 226 23.13 14.94 -7.24
C THR A 226 22.05 14.78 -6.19
N LYS A 227 20.87 15.30 -6.51
CA LYS A 227 19.68 15.13 -5.71
C LYS A 227 18.45 14.96 -6.61
N ARG A 228 17.60 14.01 -6.29
CA ARG A 228 16.26 13.89 -6.86
C ARG A 228 15.20 14.06 -5.79
N GLN A 229 14.19 14.87 -6.07
CA GLN A 229 12.97 14.97 -5.28
C GLN A 229 11.78 14.45 -6.07
N VAL A 230 10.87 13.77 -5.39
CA VAL A 230 9.58 13.33 -5.95
C VAL A 230 8.47 13.88 -5.07
N LEU A 231 7.66 14.77 -5.63
CA LEU A 231 6.60 15.48 -4.93
C LEU A 231 5.25 14.85 -5.26
N ASN A 232 4.55 14.34 -4.25
CA ASN A 232 3.21 13.74 -4.36
C ASN A 232 3.09 12.66 -5.46
N LEU A 233 4.19 11.95 -5.76
CA LEU A 233 4.29 10.98 -6.86
C LEU A 233 4.02 11.58 -8.26
N ALA A 234 3.86 12.89 -8.39
CA ALA A 234 3.40 13.59 -9.58
C ALA A 234 4.47 14.45 -10.25
N GLU A 235 5.40 14.97 -9.47
CA GLU A 235 6.46 15.84 -9.95
C GLU A 235 7.81 15.28 -9.53
N VAL A 236 8.77 15.31 -10.45
CA VAL A 236 10.16 14.89 -10.21
C VAL A 236 11.06 16.09 -10.50
N VAL A 237 11.88 16.46 -9.52
CA VAL A 237 12.88 17.53 -9.63
C VAL A 237 14.26 16.92 -9.49
N ASP A 238 15.06 17.03 -10.54
CA ASP A 238 16.45 16.60 -10.56
C ASP A 238 17.38 17.81 -10.39
N HIS A 239 18.26 17.74 -9.39
CA HIS A 239 19.27 18.75 -9.12
C HIS A 239 20.65 18.18 -9.45
N LYS A 240 21.19 18.64 -10.58
CA LYS A 240 22.56 18.44 -11.02
C LYS A 240 22.98 19.71 -11.79
N GLY A 241 23.46 20.71 -11.06
CA GLY A 241 23.56 22.07 -11.56
C GLY A 241 22.20 22.77 -11.56
N GLN A 242 21.69 23.22 -12.72
CA GLN A 242 20.36 23.82 -12.79
C GLN A 242 19.25 22.77 -12.58
N PRO A 243 18.21 23.07 -11.78
CA PRO A 243 17.11 22.16 -11.55
C PRO A 243 16.35 21.82 -12.84
N SER A 244 16.05 20.56 -13.05
CA SER A 244 15.16 20.06 -14.11
C SER A 244 13.87 19.51 -13.50
N VAL A 245 12.73 20.03 -13.92
CA VAL A 245 11.39 19.65 -13.39
C VAL A 245 10.63 18.86 -14.43
N ARG A 246 10.16 17.68 -14.05
CA ARG A 246 9.26 16.86 -14.87
C ARG A 246 7.97 16.64 -14.11
N ARG A 247 6.86 16.99 -14.72
CA ARG A 247 5.52 16.79 -14.17
C ARG A 247 4.81 15.66 -14.88
N ARG A 248 3.90 15.04 -14.17
CA ARG A 248 2.97 14.09 -14.77
C ARG A 248 2.20 14.81 -15.90
N GLY A 249 2.12 14.16 -17.07
CA GLY A 249 1.26 14.66 -18.15
C GLY A 249 -0.22 14.62 -17.79
N ASP A 250 -1.01 15.53 -18.34
CA ASP A 250 -2.43 15.72 -18.00
C ASP A 250 -3.28 14.46 -18.21
N TRP A 251 -2.95 13.65 -19.20
CA TRP A 251 -3.66 12.43 -19.56
C TRP A 251 -3.12 11.14 -18.89
N VAL A 252 -2.10 11.27 -18.04
CA VAL A 252 -1.57 10.09 -17.31
C VAL A 252 -2.52 9.75 -16.16
N PRO A 253 -3.10 8.54 -16.12
CA PRO A 253 -3.99 8.12 -15.03
C PRO A 253 -3.32 8.14 -13.66
N VAL A 254 -4.07 8.47 -12.61
CA VAL A 254 -3.57 8.43 -11.23
C VAL A 254 -3.10 7.03 -10.83
N ALA A 255 -3.75 5.97 -11.32
CA ALA A 255 -3.33 4.60 -11.08
C ALA A 255 -1.91 4.33 -11.60
N ARG A 256 -1.55 4.87 -12.78
CA ARG A 256 -0.21 4.77 -13.37
C ARG A 256 0.81 5.59 -12.58
N GLN A 257 0.46 6.83 -12.22
CA GLN A 257 1.30 7.69 -11.39
C GLN A 257 1.68 7.04 -10.06
N ARG A 258 0.71 6.35 -9.44
CA ARG A 258 0.88 5.72 -8.13
C ARG A 258 1.45 4.30 -8.17
N GLY A 259 1.78 3.78 -9.36
CA GLY A 259 2.34 2.44 -9.51
C GLY A 259 1.30 1.31 -9.43
N ILE A 260 0.00 1.62 -9.35
CA ILE A 260 -1.07 0.61 -9.27
C ILE A 260 -1.18 -0.16 -10.59
N GLU A 261 -1.10 0.54 -11.72
CA GLU A 261 -1.11 -0.10 -13.04
C GLU A 261 0.07 -1.06 -13.18
N GLN A 262 1.28 -0.59 -12.86
CA GLN A 262 2.51 -1.37 -13.03
C GLN A 262 2.57 -2.59 -12.10
N ILE A 263 2.16 -2.46 -10.83
CA ILE A 263 2.16 -3.61 -9.91
C ILE A 263 1.09 -4.64 -10.30
N THR A 264 -0.06 -4.17 -10.83
CA THR A 264 -1.11 -5.04 -11.38
C THR A 264 -0.57 -5.83 -12.56
N ASP A 265 0.11 -5.16 -13.50
CA ASP A 265 0.72 -5.81 -14.66
C ASP A 265 1.81 -6.81 -14.24
N ALA A 266 2.69 -6.43 -13.31
CA ALA A 266 3.75 -7.30 -12.79
C ALA A 266 3.18 -8.59 -12.18
N PHE A 267 2.07 -8.50 -11.44
CA PHE A 267 1.39 -9.65 -10.89
C PHE A 267 0.76 -10.54 -11.98
N LEU A 268 -0.04 -9.95 -12.85
CA LEU A 268 -0.71 -10.69 -13.94
C LEU A 268 0.27 -11.35 -14.91
N ASP A 269 1.36 -10.68 -15.24
CA ASP A 269 2.39 -11.21 -16.13
C ASP A 269 3.19 -12.35 -15.48
N ALA A 270 3.43 -12.27 -14.17
CA ALA A 270 4.02 -13.40 -13.45
C ALA A 270 3.09 -14.62 -13.45
N VAL A 271 1.79 -14.43 -13.20
CA VAL A 271 0.79 -15.52 -13.25
C VAL A 271 0.70 -16.12 -14.65
N ARG A 272 0.62 -15.29 -15.71
CA ARG A 272 0.61 -15.79 -17.11
C ARG A 272 1.85 -16.60 -17.47
N ALA A 273 2.99 -16.18 -16.95
CA ALA A 273 4.27 -16.86 -17.20
C ALA A 273 4.51 -18.06 -16.28
N GLY A 274 3.59 -18.40 -15.39
CA GLY A 274 3.77 -19.45 -14.39
C GLY A 274 4.91 -19.15 -13.39
N ARG A 275 5.32 -17.87 -13.24
CA ARG A 275 6.37 -17.47 -12.30
C ARG A 275 5.77 -17.28 -10.91
N ARG A 276 6.35 -17.95 -9.93
CA ARG A 276 5.96 -17.77 -8.52
C ARG A 276 6.44 -16.42 -7.99
N ILE A 277 5.58 -15.74 -7.24
CA ILE A 277 5.90 -14.53 -6.47
C ILE A 277 5.85 -14.90 -4.99
N GLY A 278 6.96 -14.71 -4.28
CA GLY A 278 7.05 -14.87 -2.83
C GLY A 278 6.72 -13.56 -2.09
N ALA A 279 6.37 -13.70 -0.82
CA ALA A 279 6.05 -12.57 0.06
C ALA A 279 7.05 -12.39 1.23
N GLU A 280 8.23 -13.00 1.15
CA GLU A 280 9.25 -12.96 2.19
C GLU A 280 9.82 -11.55 2.36
N ASP A 281 10.10 -10.83 1.27
CA ASP A 281 10.55 -9.45 1.36
C ASP A 281 9.45 -8.48 1.84
N PRO A 282 8.20 -8.54 1.34
CA PRO A 282 7.06 -7.87 1.98
C PRO A 282 6.89 -8.17 3.48
N LEU A 283 7.13 -9.40 3.94
CA LEU A 283 7.06 -9.76 5.36
C LEU A 283 8.05 -8.94 6.21
N ARG A 284 9.28 -8.74 5.73
CA ARG A 284 10.27 -7.89 6.43
C ARG A 284 9.80 -6.44 6.61
N THR A 285 8.96 -5.93 5.73
CA THR A 285 8.30 -4.63 5.93
C THR A 285 7.32 -4.68 7.11
N HIS A 286 6.55 -5.76 7.26
CA HIS A 286 5.63 -5.93 8.40
C HIS A 286 6.40 -6.14 9.72
N GLU A 287 7.50 -6.88 9.72
CA GLU A 287 8.39 -7.03 10.88
C GLU A 287 8.93 -5.67 11.35
N LEU A 288 9.37 -4.83 10.41
CA LEU A 288 9.83 -3.48 10.74
C LEU A 288 8.69 -2.58 11.21
N CYS A 289 7.50 -2.68 10.64
CA CYS A 289 6.31 -1.97 11.13
C CYS A 289 5.95 -2.40 12.55
N GLU A 290 6.00 -3.68 12.88
CA GLU A 290 5.76 -4.20 14.24
C GLU A 290 6.78 -3.62 15.23
N ARG A 291 8.07 -3.57 14.83
CA ARG A 291 9.11 -2.91 15.61
C ARG A 291 8.80 -1.43 15.85
N VAL A 292 8.38 -0.69 14.80
CA VAL A 292 7.99 0.73 14.92
C VAL A 292 6.86 0.91 15.92
N VAL A 293 5.82 0.06 15.87
CA VAL A 293 4.70 0.10 16.83
C VAL A 293 5.19 -0.13 18.25
N ARG A 294 5.97 -1.18 18.47
CA ARG A 294 6.49 -1.54 19.79
C ARG A 294 7.37 -0.43 20.36
N ASP A 295 8.39 -0.01 19.62
CA ASP A 295 9.36 0.99 20.09
C ASP A 295 8.67 2.36 20.37
N ALA A 296 7.64 2.72 19.60
CA ALA A 296 6.84 3.92 19.81
C ALA A 296 5.99 3.83 21.10
N LEU A 297 5.35 2.70 21.36
CA LEU A 297 4.56 2.47 22.58
C LEU A 297 5.44 2.43 23.82
N GLU A 298 6.55 1.70 23.77
CA GLU A 298 7.53 1.62 24.85
C GLU A 298 8.07 3.00 25.23
N SER A 299 8.43 3.83 24.23
CA SER A 299 8.93 5.19 24.46
C SER A 299 7.89 6.12 25.09
N ALA A 300 6.60 5.82 24.93
CA ALA A 300 5.49 6.53 25.54
C ALA A 300 5.07 5.94 26.90
N GLY A 301 5.73 4.90 27.40
CA GLY A 301 5.35 4.19 28.63
C GLY A 301 4.01 3.43 28.50
N LEU A 302 3.60 3.09 27.29
CA LEU A 302 2.38 2.34 27.01
C LEU A 302 2.69 0.85 26.77
N PRO A 303 1.79 -0.06 27.20
CA PRO A 303 2.00 -1.48 26.94
C PRO A 303 2.01 -1.77 25.43
N ALA A 304 2.95 -2.57 24.98
CA ALA A 304 2.95 -3.12 23.63
C ALA A 304 1.89 -4.24 23.57
N ASP A 305 0.62 -3.90 23.34
CA ASP A 305 -0.47 -4.87 23.34
C ASP A 305 -0.70 -5.44 21.93
N PRO A 306 -0.50 -6.74 21.74
CA PRO A 306 -0.87 -7.43 20.51
C PRO A 306 -2.39 -7.67 20.36
N ALA A 307 -3.19 -7.49 21.43
CA ALA A 307 -4.60 -7.90 21.45
C ALA A 307 -5.61 -6.78 21.11
N ALA A 308 -5.22 -5.51 21.09
CA ALA A 308 -6.09 -4.41 20.70
C ALA A 308 -6.15 -4.30 19.17
N GLY A 309 -7.04 -5.06 18.54
CA GLY A 309 -7.48 -4.77 17.18
C GLY A 309 -8.15 -3.40 17.13
N PRO A 310 -8.09 -2.67 16.00
CA PRO A 310 -8.67 -1.34 15.89
C PRO A 310 -10.17 -1.39 16.23
N ALA A 311 -10.60 -0.50 17.12
CA ALA A 311 -12.02 -0.26 17.35
C ALA A 311 -12.68 0.06 16.00
N ALA A 312 -13.83 -0.55 15.73
CA ALA A 312 -14.57 -0.33 14.50
C ALA A 312 -14.74 1.19 14.26
N ARG A 313 -14.17 1.71 13.18
CA ARG A 313 -14.35 3.12 12.80
C ARG A 313 -15.82 3.43 12.69
N PRO A 314 -16.34 4.49 13.35
CA PRO A 314 -17.58 5.08 12.90
C PRO A 314 -17.34 5.54 11.45
N SER A 315 -18.22 5.16 10.54
CA SER A 315 -18.16 5.57 9.14
C SER A 315 -18.05 7.10 9.09
N ALA A 316 -16.90 7.61 8.65
CA ALA A 316 -16.73 9.02 8.41
C ALA A 316 -17.74 9.41 7.32
N GLY A 317 -18.76 10.16 7.70
CA GLY A 317 -19.63 10.83 6.75
C GLY A 317 -18.79 11.70 5.82
N PRO A 318 -19.31 12.03 4.61
CA PRO A 318 -18.55 12.76 3.62
C PRO A 318 -18.09 14.10 4.21
N ALA A 319 -16.77 14.31 4.25
CA ALA A 319 -16.18 15.58 4.64
C ALA A 319 -16.78 16.68 3.75
N ALA A 320 -17.42 17.66 4.37
CA ALA A 320 -17.98 18.81 3.68
C ALA A 320 -16.85 19.49 2.87
N ARG A 321 -17.06 19.62 1.57
CA ARG A 321 -16.19 20.44 0.69
C ARG A 321 -16.18 21.87 1.23
N PRO A 322 -15.03 22.51 1.37
CA PRO A 322 -15.01 23.95 1.60
C PRO A 322 -15.64 24.64 0.37
N THR A 323 -16.67 25.42 0.61
CA THR A 323 -17.30 26.28 -0.39
C THR A 323 -16.26 27.30 -0.87
N ALA A 324 -15.98 27.29 -2.18
CA ALA A 324 -15.20 28.33 -2.81
C ALA A 324 -15.96 29.65 -2.63
N GLY A 325 -15.36 30.61 -1.93
CA GLY A 325 -15.82 31.99 -1.89
C GLY A 325 -15.68 32.64 -3.26
N PRO A 326 -16.49 33.69 -3.56
CA PRO A 326 -16.52 34.29 -4.89
C PRO A 326 -15.21 35.01 -5.19
N SER A 327 -14.63 34.73 -6.36
CA SER A 327 -13.58 35.55 -6.99
C SER A 327 -14.09 36.96 -7.19
N ALA A 328 -13.39 37.93 -6.62
CA ALA A 328 -13.51 39.33 -7.05
C ALA A 328 -12.43 39.62 -8.10
N VAL A 329 -12.90 40.03 -9.27
CA VAL A 329 -12.33 40.75 -10.43
C VAL A 329 -10.81 40.67 -10.64
#